data_3874a7141e29cba0f7145ef24f8492d7
#
_entry.id   3874a7141e29cba0f7145ef24f8492d7
#
_cell.length_a   1.000
_cell.length_b   1.000
_cell.length_c   1.000
_cell.angle_alpha   90.00
_cell.angle_beta   90.00
_cell.angle_gamma   90.00
#
_symmetry.space_group_name_H-M   'P 1'
#
loop_
_entity.id
_entity.type
_entity.pdbx_description
1 polymer ?
#
loop_
_entity_poly.entity_id
_entity_poly.type
_entity_poly.pdbx_seq_one_letter_code
_entity_poly.pdbx_strand_id
1 'polypeptide(L)'
;EVWVNGGFFCLRREIFDHMKPGEELVLDPFDRLIARRRLRGYRYEGFWACMDTFKEKQTLEDVYAQGNAPWEPWKQLAPDARRSA
;
A
#
# COMPACT_ATOMS: atom_id res chain seq x y z
N GLU A 1 6.25 -17.75 6.87
CA GLU A 1 6.09 -16.57 6.02
C GLU A 1 4.84 -15.81 6.43
N VAL A 2 4.99 -14.52 6.69
CA VAL A 2 3.90 -13.68 7.19
C VAL A 2 3.65 -12.54 6.21
N TRP A 3 2.40 -12.36 5.82
CA TRP A 3 1.97 -11.25 4.98
C TRP A 3 1.21 -10.24 5.82
N VAL A 4 1.47 -8.95 5.61
CA VAL A 4 0.78 -7.89 6.33
C VAL A 4 -0.02 -7.02 5.36
N ASN A 5 -1.10 -6.45 5.86
CA ASN A 5 -1.92 -5.53 5.09
C ASN A 5 -1.16 -4.22 4.88
N GLY A 6 -0.91 -3.88 3.61
CA GLY A 6 -0.19 -2.66 3.25
C GLY A 6 -1.03 -1.40 3.23
N GLY A 7 -2.33 -1.50 3.44
CA GLY A 7 -3.20 -0.34 3.57
C GLY A 7 -3.75 0.25 2.27
N PHE A 8 -3.42 -0.33 1.12
CA PHE A 8 -3.92 0.16 -0.18
C PHE A 8 -5.03 -0.73 -0.69
N PHE A 9 -6.16 -0.15 -1.06
CA PHE A 9 -7.32 -0.89 -1.53
C PHE A 9 -7.89 -0.27 -2.80
N CYS A 10 -8.26 -1.13 -3.75
CA CYS A 10 -9.06 -0.75 -4.91
C CYS A 10 -10.40 -1.46 -4.77
N LEU A 11 -11.46 -0.69 -4.63
CA LEU A 11 -12.78 -1.22 -4.33
C LEU A 11 -13.80 -0.69 -5.33
N ARG A 12 -14.76 -1.55 -5.68
CA ARG A 12 -15.93 -1.10 -6.43
C ARG A 12 -16.89 -0.37 -5.51
N ARG A 13 -17.72 0.49 -6.08
CA ARG A 13 -18.72 1.24 -5.32
C ARG A 13 -19.66 0.32 -4.52
N GLU A 14 -19.90 -0.87 -5.03
CA GLU A 14 -20.76 -1.87 -4.37
C GLU A 14 -20.26 -2.27 -2.98
N ILE A 15 -19.02 -1.90 -2.62
CA ILE A 15 -18.53 -2.16 -1.26
C ILE A 15 -19.45 -1.55 -0.21
N PHE A 16 -20.08 -0.42 -0.50
CA PHE A 16 -20.98 0.23 0.45
C PHE A 16 -22.21 -0.61 0.76
N ASP A 17 -22.61 -1.51 -0.15
CA ASP A 17 -23.72 -2.43 0.08
C ASP A 17 -23.35 -3.53 1.07
N HIS A 18 -22.06 -3.73 1.33
CA HIS A 18 -21.55 -4.73 2.25
C HIS A 18 -21.14 -4.15 3.60
N MET A 19 -21.38 -2.87 3.81
CA MET A 19 -21.03 -2.16 5.04
C MET A 19 -22.27 -1.76 5.81
N LYS A 20 -22.23 -1.98 7.12
CA LYS A 20 -23.26 -1.50 8.04
C LYS A 20 -22.72 -0.32 8.84
N PRO A 21 -23.60 0.59 9.32
CA PRO A 21 -23.14 1.72 10.13
C PRO A 21 -22.27 1.26 11.31
N GLY A 22 -21.18 1.99 11.52
CA GLY A 22 -20.26 1.72 12.62
C GLY A 22 -19.24 0.62 12.39
N GLU A 23 -19.25 -0.05 11.24
CA GLU A 23 -18.27 -1.09 10.93
C GLU A 23 -17.01 -0.49 10.33
N GLU A 24 -15.87 -1.09 10.66
CA GLU A 24 -14.60 -0.77 9.99
C GLU A 24 -14.44 -1.64 8.75
N LEU A 25 -13.99 -1.02 7.65
CA LEU A 25 -13.90 -1.67 6.34
C LEU A 25 -13.15 -3.01 6.38
N VAL A 26 -12.00 -3.04 7.04
CA VAL A 26 -11.10 -4.21 7.01
C VAL A 26 -11.54 -5.32 7.98
N LEU A 27 -12.58 -5.14 8.71
CA LEU A 27 -13.11 -6.15 9.65
C LEU A 27 -14.32 -6.85 9.05
N ASP A 28 -15.52 -6.51 9.52
CA ASP A 28 -16.74 -7.23 9.11
C ASP A 28 -17.02 -7.16 7.61
N PRO A 29 -16.91 -6.00 6.92
CA PRO A 29 -17.11 -5.98 5.48
C PRO A 29 -16.15 -6.88 4.72
N PHE A 30 -14.87 -6.88 5.06
CA PHE A 30 -13.90 -7.76 4.40
C PHE A 30 -14.19 -9.23 4.68
N ASP A 31 -14.60 -9.57 5.89
CA ASP A 31 -14.97 -10.96 6.22
C ASP A 31 -16.15 -11.43 5.37
N ARG A 32 -17.13 -10.56 5.13
CA ARG A 32 -18.26 -10.89 4.25
C ARG A 32 -17.80 -11.11 2.81
N LEU A 33 -16.87 -10.29 2.33
CA LEU A 33 -16.34 -10.44 0.98
C LEU A 33 -15.50 -11.70 0.84
N ILE A 34 -14.70 -12.02 1.86
CA ILE A 34 -13.89 -13.24 1.88
C ILE A 34 -14.80 -14.46 1.82
N ALA A 35 -15.88 -14.48 2.60
CA ALA A 35 -16.84 -15.59 2.58
C ALA A 35 -17.46 -15.78 1.20
N ARG A 36 -17.60 -14.72 0.42
CA ARG A 36 -18.16 -14.75 -0.93
C ARG A 36 -17.08 -14.86 -2.01
N ARG A 37 -15.82 -15.02 -1.64
CA ARG A 37 -14.67 -15.09 -2.54
C ARG A 37 -14.58 -13.86 -3.45
N ARG A 38 -14.87 -12.69 -2.92
CA ARG A 38 -14.86 -11.41 -3.64
C ARG A 38 -13.75 -10.47 -3.22
N LEU A 39 -12.83 -10.92 -2.39
CA LEU A 39 -11.67 -10.14 -1.97
C LEU A 39 -10.40 -10.83 -2.46
N ARG A 40 -9.52 -10.04 -3.09
CA ARG A 40 -8.23 -10.55 -3.55
C ARG A 40 -7.12 -9.76 -2.87
N GLY A 41 -6.04 -10.47 -2.51
CA GLY A 41 -4.83 -9.84 -2.05
C GLY A 41 -3.79 -9.83 -3.16
N TYR A 42 -3.12 -8.72 -3.34
CA TYR A 42 -1.95 -8.63 -4.19
C TYR A 42 -0.71 -8.75 -3.31
N ARG A 43 0.10 -9.77 -3.55
CA ARG A 43 1.32 -10.00 -2.77
C ARG A 43 2.46 -9.18 -3.35
N TYR A 44 2.81 -8.13 -2.64
CA TYR A 44 3.88 -7.25 -3.05
C TYR A 44 5.14 -7.57 -2.24
N GLU A 45 6.24 -7.82 -2.93
CA GLU A 45 7.52 -8.17 -2.32
C GLU A 45 8.56 -7.06 -2.44
N GLY A 46 8.21 -5.93 -3.02
CA GLY A 46 9.08 -4.77 -3.15
C GLY A 46 9.20 -3.97 -1.86
N PHE A 47 9.71 -2.76 -1.98
CA PHE A 47 9.85 -1.89 -0.82
C PHE A 47 8.48 -1.43 -0.32
N TRP A 48 8.28 -1.57 0.99
CA TRP A 48 7.12 -1.05 1.69
C TRP A 48 7.55 -0.63 3.09
N ALA A 49 7.09 0.53 3.53
CA ALA A 49 7.35 1.01 4.88
C ALA A 49 6.18 1.85 5.36
N CYS A 50 5.91 1.80 6.64
CA CYS A 50 4.94 2.68 7.27
C CYS A 50 5.65 3.78 8.04
N MET A 51 4.93 4.88 8.31
CA MET A 51 5.45 6.00 9.07
C MET A 51 4.40 6.44 10.09
N ASP A 52 4.34 5.70 11.19
CA ASP A 52 3.38 5.96 12.26
C ASP A 52 4.07 6.47 13.53
N THR A 53 5.40 6.44 13.57
CA THR A 53 6.20 6.86 14.72
C THR A 53 7.33 7.77 14.28
N PHE A 54 7.91 8.53 15.22
CA PHE A 54 9.09 9.34 14.94
C PHE A 54 10.28 8.52 14.49
N LYS A 55 10.44 7.33 15.05
CA LYS A 55 11.53 6.43 14.65
C LYS A 55 11.38 6.01 13.19
N GLU A 56 10.17 5.68 12.79
CA GLU A 56 9.90 5.29 11.39
C GLU A 56 10.10 6.47 10.45
N LYS A 57 9.67 7.66 10.85
CA LYS A 57 9.92 8.87 10.07
C LYS A 57 11.42 9.11 9.89
N GLN A 58 12.20 8.98 10.95
CA GLN A 58 13.65 9.17 10.89
C GLN A 58 14.30 8.15 9.97
N THR A 59 13.85 6.90 10.03
CA THR A 59 14.35 5.85 9.14
C THR A 59 14.13 6.22 7.67
N LEU A 60 12.94 6.72 7.32
CA LEU A 60 12.64 7.13 5.95
C LEU A 60 13.45 8.36 5.53
N GLU A 61 13.63 9.32 6.43
CA GLU A 61 14.46 10.48 6.14
C GLU A 61 15.92 10.08 5.88
N ASP A 62 16.44 9.10 6.63
CA ASP A 62 17.79 8.59 6.40
C ASP A 62 17.91 7.92 5.04
N VAL A 63 16.91 7.13 4.64
CA VAL A 63 16.88 6.53 3.30
C VAL A 63 16.87 7.61 2.22
N TYR A 64 16.05 8.63 2.40
CA TYR A 64 15.98 9.74 1.45
C TYR A 64 17.32 10.46 1.34
N ALA A 65 18.00 10.71 2.47
CA ALA A 65 19.27 11.42 2.51
C ALA A 65 20.38 10.65 1.77
N GLN A 66 20.28 9.34 1.67
CA GLN A 66 21.24 8.52 0.94
C GLN A 66 21.11 8.65 -0.59
N GLY A 67 20.04 9.26 -1.07
CA GLY A 67 19.86 9.57 -2.48
C GLY A 67 19.26 8.47 -3.34
N ASN A 68 18.99 7.30 -2.77
CA ASN A 68 18.45 6.15 -3.50
C ASN A 68 17.09 5.71 -2.93
N ALA A 69 16.22 6.67 -2.64
CA ALA A 69 14.92 6.39 -2.07
C ALA A 69 14.10 5.51 -3.03
N PRO A 70 13.64 4.33 -2.59
CA PRO A 70 12.89 3.41 -3.46
C PRO A 70 11.58 3.98 -3.98
N TRP A 71 11.01 4.99 -3.29
CA TRP A 71 9.77 5.64 -3.75
C TRP A 71 9.99 6.68 -4.82
N GLU A 72 11.24 6.89 -5.24
CA GLU A 72 11.59 7.79 -6.34
C GLU A 72 12.23 6.99 -7.48
N PRO A 73 11.50 6.03 -8.08
CA PRO A 73 12.09 5.17 -9.11
C PRO A 73 12.53 5.95 -10.35
N TRP A 74 11.93 7.10 -10.61
CA TRP A 74 12.34 7.95 -11.75
C TRP A 74 13.77 8.44 -11.65
N LYS A 75 14.35 8.53 -10.48
CA LYS A 75 15.74 8.95 -10.30
C LYS A 75 16.75 7.87 -10.71
N GLN A 76 16.28 6.64 -10.86
CA GLN A 76 17.11 5.50 -11.26
C GLN A 76 16.96 5.19 -12.74
N LEU A 77 16.12 5.93 -13.46
CA LEU A 77 15.94 5.75 -14.90
C LEU A 77 17.10 6.40 -15.66
N ALA A 78 17.43 5.83 -16.84
CA ALA A 78 18.39 6.43 -17.74
C ALA A 78 17.92 7.82 -18.18
N PRO A 79 18.85 8.78 -18.40
CA PRO A 79 18.48 10.14 -18.82
C PRO A 79 17.56 10.19 -20.04
N ASP A 80 17.75 9.32 -21.00
CA ASP A 80 16.92 9.27 -22.21
C ASP A 80 15.47 8.88 -21.90
N ALA A 81 15.28 7.95 -20.97
CA ALA A 81 13.95 7.56 -20.55
C ALA A 81 13.21 8.71 -19.87
N ARG A 82 13.92 9.56 -19.14
CA ARG A 82 13.32 10.74 -18.50
C ARG A 82 12.90 11.79 -19.51
N ARG A 83 13.66 11.94 -20.60
CA ARG A 83 13.35 12.92 -21.64
C ARG A 83 12.13 12.53 -22.46
N SER A 84 11.86 11.26 -22.61
CA SER A 84 10.73 10.77 -23.39
C SER A 84 9.43 10.80 -22.59
N ALA A 85 9.50 11.05 -21.31
CA ALA A 85 8.31 11.20 -20.48
C ALA A 85 7.85 12.67 -20.52
#